data_7e601c19fca75fce867c7bb8bcb6172d
#
_entry.id   7e601c19fca75fce867c7bb8bcb6172d
#
_cell.length_a   1.000
_cell.length_b   1.000
_cell.length_c   1.000
_cell.angle_alpha   90.00
_cell.angle_beta   90.00
_cell.angle_gamma   90.00
#
_symmetry.space_group_name_H-M   'P 1'
#
loop_
_entity.id
_entity.type
_entity.pdbx_description
1 polymer ?
#
loop_
_entity_poly.entity_id
_entity_poly.type
_entity_poly.pdbx_seq_one_letter_code
_entity_poly.pdbx_strand_id
1 'polypeptide(L)'
;ANKVIPSRIIAETNNSIAFLDAFPLSRGHTLVIPKLHYEKIQDMTDVDNTDLFNTVHMVMSKVDKITGATLLAVHNGKDSGQEIPHVHVHLIPRQASDHAGPVHRLFDNGPNLSDEELDELCNEIKNL
;
A
#
# COMPACT_ATOMS: atom_id res chain seq x y z
N ALA A 1 9.76 -15.77 -11.02
CA ALA A 1 9.00 -15.51 -12.05
C ALA A 1 8.54 -14.07 -12.07
N ASN A 2 7.37 -13.74 -11.64
CA ASN A 2 6.84 -12.38 -11.80
C ASN A 2 7.43 -11.41 -10.78
N LYS A 3 8.73 -11.26 -10.84
CA LYS A 3 9.40 -10.33 -9.95
C LYS A 3 9.33 -8.92 -10.52
N VAL A 4 8.94 -7.98 -9.67
CA VAL A 4 9.09 -6.58 -9.98
C VAL A 4 10.60 -6.29 -9.89
N ILE A 5 11.18 -5.92 -11.03
CA ILE A 5 12.60 -5.60 -11.08
C ILE A 5 12.73 -4.09 -10.99
N PRO A 6 13.25 -3.55 -9.88
CA PRO A 6 13.41 -2.11 -9.74
C PRO A 6 14.48 -1.61 -10.70
N SER A 7 14.11 -0.70 -11.59
CA SER A 7 15.05 -0.09 -12.54
C SER A 7 15.26 1.40 -12.27
N ARG A 8 14.32 2.06 -11.59
CA ARG A 8 14.41 3.48 -11.28
C ARG A 8 14.25 3.67 -9.79
N ILE A 9 15.34 3.41 -9.08
CA ILE A 9 15.37 3.39 -7.62
C ILE A 9 15.36 4.81 -7.08
N ILE A 10 14.46 5.08 -6.14
CA ILE A 10 14.33 6.37 -5.48
C ILE A 10 15.07 6.34 -4.13
N ALA A 11 14.97 5.23 -3.41
CA ALA A 11 15.60 5.06 -2.12
C ALA A 11 15.79 3.57 -1.83
N GLU A 12 16.76 3.25 -1.02
CA GLU A 12 17.07 1.87 -0.67
C GLU A 12 17.68 1.81 0.71
N THR A 13 17.23 0.82 1.49
CA THR A 13 17.86 0.45 2.75
C THR A 13 18.40 -0.97 2.62
N ASN A 14 18.93 -1.54 3.70
CA ASN A 14 19.34 -2.95 3.69
C ASN A 14 18.13 -3.88 3.49
N ASN A 15 16.93 -3.46 3.89
CA ASN A 15 15.77 -4.34 3.99
C ASN A 15 14.61 -3.95 3.07
N SER A 16 14.64 -2.77 2.47
CA SER A 16 13.57 -2.31 1.58
C SER A 16 14.09 -1.47 0.43
N ILE A 17 13.25 -1.30 -0.58
CA ILE A 17 13.60 -0.54 -1.77
C ILE A 17 12.35 0.19 -2.29
N ALA A 18 12.53 1.45 -2.69
CA ALA A 18 11.51 2.27 -3.31
C ALA A 18 11.90 2.59 -4.74
N PHE A 19 10.97 2.45 -5.68
CA PHE A 19 11.24 2.67 -7.09
C PHE A 19 9.97 3.10 -7.84
N LEU A 20 10.15 3.74 -8.99
CA LEU A 20 9.02 4.15 -9.81
C LEU A 20 8.34 2.93 -10.44
N ASP A 21 7.01 2.94 -10.43
CA ASP A 21 6.22 1.93 -11.13
C ASP A 21 6.38 2.17 -12.64
N ALA A 22 6.72 1.10 -13.37
CA ALA A 22 6.89 1.17 -14.82
C ALA A 22 5.56 1.35 -15.56
N PHE A 23 4.45 1.02 -14.90
CA PHE A 23 3.09 1.17 -15.45
C PHE A 23 2.27 2.05 -14.52
N PRO A 24 2.62 3.34 -14.41
CA PRO A 24 2.07 4.19 -13.36
C PRO A 24 0.59 4.49 -13.54
N LEU A 25 -0.14 4.57 -12.43
CA LEU A 25 -1.53 5.03 -12.42
C LEU A 25 -1.62 6.55 -12.45
N SER A 26 -0.55 7.22 -12.03
CA SER A 26 -0.38 8.66 -12.17
C SER A 26 1.09 8.98 -12.24
N ARG A 27 1.42 10.19 -12.63
CA ARG A 27 2.81 10.65 -12.74
C ARG A 27 3.45 10.66 -11.35
N GLY A 28 4.49 9.85 -11.18
CA GLY A 28 5.17 9.72 -9.90
C GLY A 28 4.72 8.55 -9.04
N HIS A 29 3.86 7.68 -9.57
CA HIS A 29 3.45 6.46 -8.87
C HIS A 29 4.68 5.65 -8.46
N THR A 30 4.87 5.46 -7.17
CA THR A 30 6.03 4.84 -6.58
C THR A 30 5.61 3.57 -5.83
N LEU A 31 6.47 2.57 -5.85
CA LEU A 31 6.31 1.34 -5.08
C LEU A 31 7.39 1.25 -4.02
N VAL A 32 7.03 0.77 -2.85
CA VAL A 32 7.98 0.44 -1.79
C VAL A 32 7.79 -1.02 -1.42
N ILE A 33 8.85 -1.80 -1.47
CA ILE A 33 8.79 -3.23 -1.21
C ILE A 33 9.87 -3.66 -0.19
N PRO A 34 9.62 -4.71 0.59
CA PRO A 34 10.69 -5.36 1.33
C PRO A 34 11.56 -6.14 0.36
N LYS A 35 12.85 -6.27 0.67
CA LYS A 35 13.78 -7.04 -0.18
C LYS A 35 13.55 -8.53 -0.02
N LEU A 36 13.24 -9.01 1.19
CA LEU A 36 12.87 -10.40 1.39
C LEU A 36 11.44 -10.62 0.89
N HIS A 37 11.17 -11.84 0.44
CA HIS A 37 9.85 -12.19 -0.08
C HIS A 37 8.84 -12.40 1.05
N TYR A 38 7.75 -11.64 1.02
CA TYR A 38 6.60 -11.81 1.91
C TYR A 38 5.34 -11.64 1.07
N GLU A 39 4.41 -12.57 1.18
CA GLU A 39 3.15 -12.45 0.47
C GLU A 39 2.22 -11.44 1.14
N LYS A 40 2.15 -11.44 2.47
CA LYS A 40 1.27 -10.56 3.25
C LYS A 40 2.03 -9.80 4.32
N ILE A 41 1.49 -8.65 4.70
CA ILE A 41 2.10 -7.79 5.72
C ILE A 41 2.32 -8.53 7.04
N GLN A 42 1.33 -9.30 7.49
CA GLN A 42 1.42 -10.01 8.76
C GLN A 42 2.48 -11.11 8.78
N ASP A 43 2.97 -11.53 7.61
CA ASP A 43 4.03 -12.52 7.52
C ASP A 43 5.42 -11.92 7.76
N MET A 44 5.52 -10.60 7.70
CA MET A 44 6.80 -9.91 7.84
C MET A 44 7.32 -9.98 9.27
N THR A 45 8.65 -10.05 9.40
CA THR A 45 9.28 -9.87 10.72
C THR A 45 9.07 -8.43 11.19
N ASP A 46 9.16 -8.21 12.50
CA ASP A 46 9.04 -6.87 13.07
C ASP A 46 10.10 -5.91 12.49
N VAL A 47 11.32 -6.42 12.30
CA VAL A 47 12.43 -5.63 11.75
C VAL A 47 12.10 -5.19 10.32
N ASP A 48 11.67 -6.11 9.47
CA ASP A 48 11.36 -5.79 8.07
C ASP A 48 10.12 -4.92 7.96
N ASN A 49 9.11 -5.15 8.80
CA ASN A 49 7.92 -4.31 8.85
C ASN A 49 8.29 -2.87 9.24
N THR A 50 9.09 -2.71 10.27
CA THR A 50 9.52 -1.39 10.73
C THR A 50 10.32 -0.68 9.64
N ASP A 51 11.26 -1.36 9.02
CA ASP A 51 12.08 -0.78 7.95
C ASP A 51 11.22 -0.38 6.74
N LEU A 52 10.29 -1.24 6.34
CA LEU A 52 9.42 -0.95 5.19
C LEU A 52 8.63 0.35 5.42
N PHE A 53 7.98 0.48 6.57
CA PHE A 53 7.12 1.64 6.82
C PHE A 53 7.93 2.89 7.17
N ASN A 54 9.15 2.76 7.70
CA ASN A 54 10.06 3.89 7.80
C ASN A 54 10.48 4.39 6.42
N THR A 55 10.72 3.48 5.49
CA THR A 55 11.03 3.84 4.10
C THR A 55 9.86 4.52 3.42
N VAL A 56 8.64 3.99 3.63
CA VAL A 56 7.40 4.63 3.15
C VAL A 56 7.30 6.06 3.67
N HIS A 57 7.53 6.26 4.96
CA HIS A 57 7.46 7.59 5.59
C HIS A 57 8.46 8.56 4.94
N MET A 58 9.70 8.11 4.75
CA MET A 58 10.75 8.93 4.14
C MET A 58 10.41 9.28 2.68
N VAL A 59 10.02 8.28 1.90
CA VAL A 59 9.73 8.46 0.48
C VAL A 59 8.47 9.28 0.26
N MET A 60 7.47 9.15 1.13
CA MET A 60 6.25 9.94 1.08
C MET A 60 6.55 11.44 1.10
N SER A 61 7.52 11.86 1.90
CA SER A 61 7.88 13.29 1.97
C SER A 61 8.36 13.85 0.64
N LYS A 62 8.85 12.98 -0.25
CA LYS A 62 9.30 13.35 -1.60
C LYS A 62 8.17 13.23 -2.61
N VAL A 63 7.49 12.10 -2.62
CA VAL A 63 6.42 11.80 -3.59
C VAL A 63 5.25 12.79 -3.43
N ASP A 64 4.92 13.12 -2.18
CA ASP A 64 3.81 14.04 -1.92
C ASP A 64 4.03 15.43 -2.49
N LYS A 65 5.27 15.83 -2.71
CA LYS A 65 5.59 17.14 -3.29
C LYS A 65 5.20 17.25 -4.77
N ILE A 66 4.96 16.11 -5.43
CA ILE A 66 4.62 16.11 -6.86
C ILE A 66 3.28 16.80 -7.08
N THR A 67 2.28 16.49 -6.26
CA THR A 67 0.93 17.05 -6.40
C THR A 67 0.38 17.64 -5.10
N GLY A 68 1.00 17.35 -3.97
CA GLY A 68 0.50 17.76 -2.66
C GLY A 68 -0.53 16.82 -2.05
N ALA A 69 -0.81 15.70 -2.70
CA ALA A 69 -1.74 14.69 -2.18
C ALA A 69 -1.33 13.31 -2.70
N THR A 70 -1.35 12.31 -1.83
CA THR A 70 -0.89 10.97 -2.19
C THR A 70 -1.84 9.93 -1.60
N LEU A 71 -2.29 9.01 -2.45
CA LEU A 71 -3.00 7.82 -1.99
C LEU A 71 -1.98 6.73 -1.67
N LEU A 72 -2.03 6.24 -0.44
CA LEU A 72 -1.23 5.11 -0.01
C LEU A 72 -2.11 3.88 0.00
N ALA A 73 -1.71 2.82 -0.71
CA ALA A 73 -2.52 1.62 -0.83
C ALA A 73 -1.67 0.37 -0.77
N VAL A 74 -2.21 -0.67 -0.14
CA VAL A 74 -1.60 -1.99 -0.09
C VAL A 74 -2.71 -3.01 -0.32
N HIS A 75 -2.50 -3.93 -1.26
CA HIS A 75 -3.39 -5.06 -1.46
C HIS A 75 -2.84 -6.24 -0.67
N ASN A 76 -3.47 -6.58 0.44
CA ASN A 76 -3.03 -7.65 1.32
C ASN A 76 -3.89 -8.88 1.11
N GLY A 77 -3.46 -9.75 0.20
CA GLY A 77 -4.19 -10.94 -0.19
C GLY A 77 -4.84 -10.82 -1.56
N LYS A 78 -5.02 -11.95 -2.21
CA LYS A 78 -5.49 -12.04 -3.60
C LYS A 78 -6.84 -11.35 -3.81
N ASP A 79 -7.79 -11.59 -2.92
CA ASP A 79 -9.15 -11.06 -3.08
C ASP A 79 -9.22 -9.54 -2.85
N SER A 80 -8.18 -8.94 -2.29
CA SER A 80 -8.11 -7.49 -2.16
C SER A 80 -7.57 -6.80 -3.41
N GLY A 81 -7.10 -7.60 -4.39
CA GLY A 81 -6.54 -7.08 -5.64
C GLY A 81 -5.04 -7.33 -5.79
N GLN A 82 -4.44 -8.11 -4.89
CA GLN A 82 -3.01 -8.41 -4.98
C GLN A 82 -2.74 -9.32 -6.17
N GLU A 83 -2.09 -8.80 -7.20
CA GLU A 83 -1.72 -9.55 -8.39
C GLU A 83 -0.35 -10.21 -8.24
N ILE A 84 0.60 -9.49 -7.64
CA ILE A 84 1.95 -9.97 -7.40
C ILE A 84 2.03 -10.45 -5.95
N PRO A 85 2.35 -11.74 -5.69
CA PRO A 85 2.37 -12.28 -4.34
C PRO A 85 3.62 -11.85 -3.56
N HIS A 86 3.81 -10.57 -3.45
CA HIS A 86 4.91 -9.94 -2.71
C HIS A 86 4.40 -8.60 -2.19
N VAL A 87 4.59 -8.35 -0.90
CA VAL A 87 4.15 -7.10 -0.29
C VAL A 87 4.69 -5.91 -1.06
N HIS A 88 3.81 -5.02 -1.48
CA HIS A 88 4.22 -3.75 -2.10
C HIS A 88 3.24 -2.65 -1.71
N VAL A 89 3.81 -1.51 -1.35
CA VAL A 89 3.07 -0.33 -0.94
C VAL A 89 3.05 0.65 -2.11
N HIS A 90 1.85 1.01 -2.55
CA HIS A 90 1.65 2.00 -3.60
C HIS A 90 1.62 3.39 -2.99
N LEU A 91 2.40 4.30 -3.56
CA LEU A 91 2.30 5.74 -3.29
C LEU A 91 1.89 6.39 -4.60
N ILE A 92 0.64 6.83 -4.67
CA ILE A 92 0.03 7.31 -5.90
C ILE A 92 -0.31 8.79 -5.76
N PRO A 93 0.47 9.69 -6.42
CA PRO A 93 0.13 11.11 -6.42
C PRO A 93 -1.27 11.35 -6.99
N ARG A 94 -2.06 12.18 -6.31
CA ARG A 94 -3.44 12.45 -6.68
C ARG A 94 -3.65 13.94 -6.96
N GLN A 95 -4.57 14.22 -7.86
CA GLN A 95 -5.02 15.58 -8.18
C GLN A 95 -6.55 15.60 -8.24
N ALA A 96 -7.15 16.74 -7.93
CA ALA A 96 -8.61 16.90 -8.01
C ALA A 96 -9.15 16.58 -9.40
N SER A 97 -8.34 16.83 -10.43
CA SER A 97 -8.73 16.64 -11.84
C SER A 97 -8.38 15.26 -12.40
N ASP A 98 -7.93 14.31 -11.59
CA ASP A 98 -7.47 13.02 -12.10
C ASP A 98 -8.60 12.03 -12.41
N HIS A 99 -9.84 12.43 -12.17
CA HIS A 99 -11.05 11.66 -12.44
C HIS A 99 -11.15 10.33 -11.67
N ALA A 100 -10.28 10.14 -10.67
CA ALA A 100 -10.36 9.00 -9.78
C ALA A 100 -11.07 9.40 -8.50
N GLY A 101 -11.51 8.43 -7.73
CA GLY A 101 -12.24 8.67 -6.50
C GLY A 101 -11.46 8.24 -5.26
N PRO A 102 -12.01 8.47 -4.08
CA PRO A 102 -11.47 7.92 -2.85
C PRO A 102 -11.73 6.41 -2.78
N VAL A 103 -11.12 5.75 -1.81
CA VAL A 103 -11.27 4.31 -1.61
C VAL A 103 -12.75 3.87 -1.48
N HIS A 104 -13.59 4.77 -1.00
CA HIS A 104 -15.03 4.48 -0.86
C HIS A 104 -15.70 4.12 -2.17
N ARG A 105 -15.17 4.55 -3.31
CA ARG A 105 -15.74 4.25 -4.62
C ARG A 105 -15.44 2.86 -5.12
N LEU A 106 -14.61 2.11 -4.43
CA LEU A 106 -14.37 0.70 -4.74
C LEU A 106 -15.56 -0.17 -4.38
N PHE A 107 -16.44 0.34 -3.53
CA PHE A 107 -17.59 -0.42 -3.00
C PHE A 107 -18.88 0.36 -3.28
N ASP A 108 -19.84 -0.28 -3.95
CA ASP A 108 -21.11 0.35 -4.26
C ASP A 108 -22.02 0.42 -3.04
N ASN A 109 -22.02 -0.64 -2.23
CA ASN A 109 -22.89 -0.74 -1.07
C ASN A 109 -22.12 -1.35 0.09
N GLY A 110 -21.85 -0.55 1.12
CA GLY A 110 -21.33 -1.06 2.37
C GLY A 110 -22.42 -1.78 3.15
N PRO A 111 -22.07 -2.66 4.09
CA PRO A 111 -23.06 -3.31 4.94
C PRO A 111 -23.71 -2.30 5.87
N ASN A 112 -24.97 -2.54 6.20
CA ASN A 112 -25.70 -1.71 7.15
C ASN A 112 -25.74 -2.42 8.49
N LEU A 113 -24.80 -2.08 9.37
CA LEU A 113 -24.62 -2.77 10.66
C LEU A 113 -25.20 -1.93 11.79
N SER A 114 -25.91 -2.59 12.72
CA SER A 114 -26.40 -1.96 13.95
C SER A 114 -25.24 -1.72 14.92
N ASP A 115 -25.46 -0.87 15.91
CA ASP A 115 -24.48 -0.64 16.96
C ASP A 115 -24.11 -1.96 17.69
N GLU A 116 -25.10 -2.82 17.92
CA GLU A 116 -24.87 -4.12 18.57
C GLU A 116 -23.95 -5.00 17.70
N GLU A 117 -24.21 -5.05 16.40
CA GLU A 117 -23.39 -5.81 15.46
C GLU A 117 -21.96 -5.27 15.40
N LEU A 118 -21.81 -3.95 15.43
CA LEU A 118 -20.48 -3.32 15.46
C LEU A 118 -19.73 -3.65 16.74
N ASP A 119 -20.42 -3.63 17.89
CA ASP A 119 -19.83 -3.99 19.19
C ASP A 119 -19.37 -5.46 19.20
N GLU A 120 -20.20 -6.35 18.67
CA GLU A 120 -19.86 -7.78 18.57
C GLU A 120 -18.62 -7.99 17.69
N LEU A 121 -18.58 -7.34 16.53
CA LEU A 121 -17.44 -7.42 15.63
C LEU A 121 -16.16 -6.89 16.25
N CYS A 122 -16.27 -5.78 16.97
CA CYS A 122 -15.14 -5.20 17.69
C CYS A 122 -14.55 -6.21 18.68
N ASN A 123 -15.41 -6.85 19.46
CA ASN A 123 -14.96 -7.86 20.42
C ASN A 123 -14.39 -9.10 19.73
N GLU A 124 -15.01 -9.53 18.65
CA GLU A 124 -14.53 -10.66 17.86
C GLU A 124 -13.13 -10.40 17.31
N ILE A 125 -12.92 -9.25 16.71
CA ILE A 125 -11.61 -8.89 16.12
C ILE A 125 -10.52 -8.80 17.19
N LYS A 126 -10.85 -8.22 18.35
CA LYS A 126 -9.90 -8.12 19.46
C LYS A 126 -9.41 -9.49 19.94
N ASN A 127 -10.21 -10.51 19.78
CA ASN A 127 -9.95 -11.86 20.31
C ASN A 127 -9.48 -12.86 19.23
N LEU A 128 -9.22 -12.39 18.03
CA LEU A 128 -8.69 -13.25 16.95
C LEU A 128 -7.25 -13.67 17.17
#